data_a4b50486dc456ea83ea15941354fb5e8
#
_entry.id   a4b50486dc456ea83ea15941354fb5e8
#
_cell.length_a   1.000
_cell.length_b   1.000
_cell.length_c   1.000
_cell.angle_alpha   90.00
_cell.angle_beta   90.00
_cell.angle_gamma   90.00
#
_symmetry.space_group_name_H-M   'P 1'
#
loop_
_entity.id
_entity.type
_entity.pdbx_description
1 polymer ?
#
loop_
_entity_poly.entity_id
_entity_poly.type
_entity_poly.pdbx_seq_one_letter_code
_entity_poly.pdbx_strand_id
1 'polypeptide(L)'
;DLRLSIEGSKGLTVYAKKSSKFENWLQVEAAGVLSKSINKKPVVPEAVLNVNGKEIDVDLLVGDEWAIELKVIGEEEKKNYQETVKAIKEDIEKLKELKAITQGKKLNTAMACVIFPVEKEKAYIHENIMAEVLQTNEASVVEDRQFFYFHDNSLLGAIYVKEV
;
A
#
# COMPACT_ATOMS: atom_id res chain seq x y z
N ASP A 1 -6.26 -1.49 12.76
CA ASP A 1 -6.01 -2.50 11.74
C ASP A 1 -6.76 -2.10 10.46
N LEU A 2 -6.03 -1.83 9.38
CA LEU A 2 -6.60 -1.38 8.08
C LEU A 2 -7.59 -2.41 7.51
N ARG A 3 -7.31 -3.70 7.69
CA ARG A 3 -8.22 -4.78 7.26
C ARG A 3 -9.59 -4.63 7.91
N LEU A 4 -9.64 -4.44 9.23
CA LEU A 4 -10.92 -4.28 9.96
C LEU A 4 -11.68 -3.02 9.51
N SER A 5 -10.96 -1.98 9.13
CA SER A 5 -11.55 -0.75 8.60
C SER A 5 -12.20 -0.99 7.24
N ILE A 6 -11.53 -1.71 6.35
CA ILE A 6 -12.09 -2.09 5.04
C ILE A 6 -13.32 -2.99 5.22
N GLU A 7 -13.23 -4.03 6.05
CA GLU A 7 -14.32 -4.97 6.32
C GLU A 7 -15.55 -4.29 6.95
N GLY A 8 -15.33 -3.27 7.78
CA GLY A 8 -16.40 -2.50 8.43
C GLY A 8 -17.09 -1.45 7.57
N SER A 9 -16.50 -1.06 6.44
CA SER A 9 -16.99 0.05 5.63
C SER A 9 -18.06 -0.36 4.62
N LYS A 10 -19.34 -0.04 4.92
CA LYS A 10 -20.49 -0.40 4.06
C LYS A 10 -20.46 0.22 2.66
N GLY A 11 -19.92 1.42 2.54
CA GLY A 11 -19.87 2.14 1.25
C GLY A 11 -18.74 1.71 0.33
N LEU A 12 -17.74 1.03 0.87
CA LEU A 12 -16.50 0.77 0.18
C LEU A 12 -16.62 -0.21 -0.99
N THR A 13 -17.51 -1.21 -0.86
CA THR A 13 -17.80 -2.16 -1.94
C THR A 13 -18.26 -1.45 -3.22
N VAL A 14 -19.00 -0.36 -3.09
CA VAL A 14 -19.46 0.43 -4.24
C VAL A 14 -18.27 1.12 -4.92
N TYR A 15 -17.35 1.67 -4.13
CA TYR A 15 -16.12 2.29 -4.64
C TYR A 15 -15.20 1.24 -5.29
N ALA A 16 -15.02 0.10 -4.65
CA ALA A 16 -14.22 -1.01 -5.16
C ALA A 16 -14.73 -1.50 -6.53
N LYS A 17 -16.04 -1.63 -6.70
CA LYS A 17 -16.67 -2.02 -7.96
C LYS A 17 -16.57 -0.96 -9.06
N LYS A 18 -16.31 0.31 -8.72
CA LYS A 18 -16.19 1.43 -9.67
C LYS A 18 -14.75 1.89 -9.91
N SER A 19 -13.78 1.25 -9.30
CA SER A 19 -12.31 1.38 -9.40
C SER A 19 -11.69 2.78 -9.27
N SER A 20 -12.32 3.83 -9.71
CA SER A 20 -11.70 5.15 -9.72
C SER A 20 -11.77 5.86 -8.38
N LYS A 21 -10.73 5.91 -7.60
CA LYS A 21 -10.54 6.66 -6.34
C LYS A 21 -10.47 5.79 -5.07
N PHE A 22 -10.32 4.48 -5.21
CA PHE A 22 -10.12 3.63 -4.03
C PHE A 22 -8.79 3.95 -3.33
N GLU A 23 -7.76 4.32 -4.08
CA GLU A 23 -6.44 4.68 -3.55
C GLU A 23 -6.52 5.90 -2.63
N ASN A 24 -7.23 6.96 -3.05
CA ASN A 24 -7.43 8.15 -2.20
C ASN A 24 -8.19 7.82 -0.90
N TRP A 25 -9.21 6.95 -1.00
CA TRP A 25 -9.92 6.50 0.20
C TRP A 25 -9.00 5.67 1.10
N LEU A 26 -8.21 4.75 0.52
CA LEU A 26 -7.26 3.91 1.24
C LEU A 26 -6.24 4.77 2.02
N GLN A 27 -5.76 5.83 1.39
CA GLN A 27 -4.83 6.77 2.00
C GLN A 27 -5.42 7.46 3.23
N VAL A 28 -6.66 7.97 3.13
CA VAL A 28 -7.36 8.60 4.26
C VAL A 28 -7.60 7.60 5.38
N GLU A 29 -8.05 6.40 5.05
CA GLU A 29 -8.34 5.37 6.05
C GLU A 29 -7.07 4.84 6.72
N ALA A 30 -6.00 4.61 5.95
CA ALA A 30 -4.70 4.23 6.48
C ALA A 30 -4.15 5.30 7.42
N ALA A 31 -4.26 6.58 7.07
CA ALA A 31 -3.88 7.69 7.94
C ALA A 31 -4.67 7.66 9.26
N GLY A 32 -5.99 7.45 9.19
CA GLY A 32 -6.86 7.34 10.37
C GLY A 32 -6.51 6.16 11.28
N VAL A 33 -6.20 5.00 10.71
CA VAL A 33 -5.78 3.80 11.45
C VAL A 33 -4.41 4.01 12.11
N LEU A 34 -3.44 4.52 11.35
CA LEU A 34 -2.09 4.74 11.85
C LEU A 34 -2.03 5.79 12.95
N SER A 35 -2.79 6.88 12.83
CA SER A 35 -2.86 7.93 13.87
C SER A 35 -3.40 7.41 15.21
N LYS A 36 -4.26 6.39 15.20
CA LYS A 36 -4.77 5.73 16.42
C LYS A 36 -3.80 4.70 16.99
N SER A 37 -3.04 4.03 16.11
CA SER A 37 -2.24 2.85 16.47
C SER A 37 -0.82 3.19 16.93
N ILE A 38 -0.23 4.27 16.45
CA ILE A 38 1.19 4.60 16.66
C ILE A 38 1.34 5.77 17.64
N ASN A 39 1.10 5.52 18.91
CA ASN A 39 1.40 6.44 20.03
C ASN A 39 1.05 7.92 19.77
N LYS A 40 -0.04 8.20 19.04
CA LYS A 40 -0.51 9.54 18.66
C LYS A 40 0.51 10.35 17.84
N LYS A 41 1.37 9.70 17.07
CA LYS A 41 2.25 10.41 16.13
C LYS A 41 1.41 11.05 15.03
N PRO A 42 1.79 12.25 14.57
CA PRO A 42 1.11 12.88 13.44
C PRO A 42 1.26 12.00 12.19
N VAL A 43 0.19 11.82 11.46
CA VAL A 43 0.19 11.18 10.15
C VAL A 43 -0.18 12.23 9.13
N VAL A 44 0.72 12.48 8.18
CA VAL A 44 0.55 13.49 7.13
C VAL A 44 0.35 12.76 5.81
N PRO A 45 -0.86 12.78 5.23
CA PRO A 45 -1.08 12.29 3.87
C PRO A 45 -0.47 13.24 2.85
N GLU A 46 -0.09 12.71 1.68
CA GLU A 46 0.51 13.45 0.57
C GLU A 46 1.68 14.35 1.03
N ALA A 47 2.57 13.77 1.83
CA ALA A 47 3.65 14.53 2.42
C ALA A 47 4.77 14.77 1.40
N VAL A 48 5.26 16.02 1.36
CA VAL A 48 6.44 16.41 0.57
C VAL A 48 7.64 16.52 1.50
N LEU A 49 8.63 15.69 1.27
CA LEU A 49 9.90 15.68 2.00
C LEU A 49 10.96 16.44 1.21
N ASN A 50 11.55 17.47 1.81
CA ASN A 50 12.69 18.14 1.20
C ASN A 50 14.00 17.59 1.80
N VAL A 51 14.72 16.83 1.01
CA VAL A 51 15.97 16.19 1.43
C VAL A 51 17.09 16.60 0.48
N ASN A 52 18.09 17.30 1.01
CA ASN A 52 19.22 17.79 0.22
C ASN A 52 18.83 18.64 -1.00
N GLY A 53 17.70 19.40 -0.90
CA GLY A 53 17.20 20.24 -1.98
C GLY A 53 16.38 19.50 -3.04
N LYS A 54 16.13 18.20 -2.86
CA LYS A 54 15.22 17.40 -3.66
C LYS A 54 13.89 17.24 -2.93
N GLU A 55 12.79 17.51 -3.61
CA GLU A 55 11.44 17.22 -3.14
C GLU A 55 11.05 15.79 -3.50
N ILE A 56 10.57 15.05 -2.53
CA ILE A 56 10.11 13.66 -2.66
C ILE A 56 8.73 13.55 -2.03
N ASP A 57 7.73 13.25 -2.83
CA ASP A 57 6.37 13.03 -2.35
C ASP A 57 6.24 11.61 -1.82
N VAL A 58 5.45 11.42 -0.77
CA VAL A 58 5.07 10.12 -0.23
C VAL A 58 3.58 10.13 0.15
N ASP A 59 2.90 9.02 -0.03
CA ASP A 59 1.46 8.94 0.26
C ASP A 59 1.16 9.19 1.74
N LEU A 60 1.99 8.67 2.64
CA LEU A 60 1.86 8.86 4.08
C LEU A 60 3.22 9.07 4.73
N LEU A 61 3.33 10.10 5.57
CA LEU A 61 4.43 10.29 6.51
C LEU A 61 3.91 10.11 7.94
N VAL A 62 4.49 9.20 8.71
CA VAL A 62 4.10 8.91 10.09
C VAL A 62 5.18 9.41 11.05
N GLY A 63 4.95 10.55 11.67
CA GLY A 63 5.96 11.27 12.40
C GLY A 63 7.17 11.55 11.50
N ASP A 64 8.37 11.45 12.08
CA ASP A 64 9.62 11.51 11.32
C ASP A 64 10.24 10.11 11.14
N GLU A 65 9.44 9.06 11.24
CA GLU A 65 9.96 7.68 11.36
C GLU A 65 9.60 6.77 10.19
N TRP A 66 8.45 6.99 9.53
CA TRP A 66 8.01 6.16 8.42
C TRP A 66 7.52 6.98 7.24
N ALA A 67 8.02 6.66 6.07
CA ALA A 67 7.47 7.07 4.78
C ALA A 67 6.86 5.84 4.09
N ILE A 68 5.59 5.95 3.68
CA ILE A 68 4.82 4.82 3.16
C ILE A 68 4.23 5.21 1.81
N GLU A 69 4.40 4.35 0.82
CA GLU A 69 3.69 4.38 -0.45
C GLU A 69 2.55 3.37 -0.44
N LEU A 70 1.43 3.76 -1.00
CA LEU A 70 0.23 2.94 -1.14
C LEU A 70 -0.04 2.67 -2.61
N LYS A 71 -0.45 1.47 -2.94
CA LYS A 71 -0.90 1.14 -4.29
C LYS A 71 -2.15 0.26 -4.24
N VAL A 72 -3.08 0.57 -5.10
CA VAL A 72 -4.29 -0.23 -5.32
C VAL A 72 -4.21 -0.92 -6.67
N ILE A 73 -4.52 -2.20 -6.70
CA ILE A 73 -4.62 -3.01 -7.90
C ILE A 73 -6.04 -3.56 -8.00
N GLY A 74 -6.93 -2.77 -8.57
CA GLY A 74 -8.31 -3.14 -8.86
C GLY A 74 -8.46 -3.73 -10.26
N GLU A 75 -9.70 -3.79 -10.74
CA GLU A 75 -10.01 -4.35 -12.07
C GLU A 75 -9.36 -3.57 -13.22
N GLU A 76 -9.29 -2.23 -13.12
CA GLU A 76 -8.72 -1.40 -14.18
C GLU A 76 -7.20 -1.51 -14.23
N GLU A 77 -6.55 -1.50 -13.07
CA GLU A 77 -5.11 -1.67 -12.94
C GLU A 77 -4.65 -3.05 -13.43
N LYS A 78 -5.50 -4.08 -13.26
CA LYS A 78 -5.24 -5.43 -13.80
C LYS A 78 -5.29 -5.48 -15.32
N LYS A 79 -6.09 -4.64 -15.97
CA LYS A 79 -6.11 -4.54 -17.44
C LYS A 79 -4.82 -3.93 -17.97
N ASN A 80 -4.22 -3.01 -17.22
CA ASN A 80 -2.97 -2.32 -17.54
C ASN A 80 -1.82 -2.83 -16.66
N TYR A 81 -1.77 -4.13 -16.44
CA TYR A 81 -0.94 -4.76 -15.44
C TYR A 81 0.56 -4.39 -15.52
N GLN A 82 1.14 -4.36 -16.74
CA GLN A 82 2.56 -4.01 -16.91
C GLN A 82 2.87 -2.56 -16.49
N GLU A 83 1.96 -1.63 -16.76
CA GLU A 83 2.09 -0.24 -16.33
C GLU A 83 1.99 -0.13 -14.81
N THR A 84 1.06 -0.87 -14.20
CA THR A 84 0.90 -0.92 -12.75
C THR A 84 2.15 -1.47 -12.07
N VAL A 85 2.70 -2.58 -12.56
CA VAL A 85 3.96 -3.16 -12.05
C VAL A 85 5.11 -2.16 -12.19
N LYS A 86 5.20 -1.46 -13.32
CA LYS A 86 6.22 -0.43 -13.52
C LYS A 86 6.09 0.70 -12.50
N ALA A 87 4.88 1.21 -12.29
CA ALA A 87 4.62 2.26 -11.31
C ALA A 87 5.02 1.84 -9.88
N ILE A 88 4.67 0.61 -9.46
CA ILE A 88 5.08 0.10 -8.15
C ILE A 88 6.61 0.00 -8.03
N LYS A 89 7.30 -0.45 -9.08
CA LYS A 89 8.77 -0.50 -9.09
C LYS A 89 9.38 0.90 -8.96
N GLU A 90 8.82 1.89 -9.64
CA GLU A 90 9.24 3.30 -9.53
C GLU A 90 9.04 3.83 -8.10
N ASP A 91 7.92 3.54 -7.47
CA ASP A 91 7.65 3.91 -6.07
C ASP A 91 8.64 3.23 -5.10
N ILE A 92 8.96 1.96 -5.32
CA ILE A 92 9.97 1.25 -4.51
C ILE A 92 11.37 1.87 -4.66
N GLU A 93 11.78 2.21 -5.87
CA GLU A 93 13.07 2.86 -6.10
C GLU A 93 13.11 4.26 -5.45
N LYS A 94 12.01 5.01 -5.51
CA LYS A 94 11.84 6.28 -4.79
C LYS A 94 12.02 6.11 -3.28
N LEU A 95 11.40 5.08 -2.69
CA LEU A 95 11.53 4.77 -1.26
C LEU A 95 12.97 4.37 -0.88
N LYS A 96 13.65 3.58 -1.71
CA LYS A 96 15.07 3.22 -1.51
C LYS A 96 15.98 4.45 -1.57
N GLU A 97 15.75 5.33 -2.54
CA GLU A 97 16.47 6.59 -2.65
C GLU A 97 16.25 7.43 -1.39
N LEU A 98 15.00 7.59 -0.95
CA LEU A 98 14.66 8.34 0.26
C LEU A 98 15.36 7.77 1.49
N LYS A 99 15.34 6.46 1.67
CA LYS A 99 16.05 5.76 2.76
C LYS A 99 17.56 6.01 2.72
N ALA A 100 18.17 5.94 1.52
CA ALA A 100 19.60 6.16 1.34
C ALA A 100 20.03 7.60 1.70
N ILE A 101 19.27 8.60 1.27
CA ILE A 101 19.61 10.01 1.54
C ILE A 101 19.26 10.45 2.96
N THR A 102 18.43 9.68 3.68
CA THR A 102 18.04 9.96 5.08
C THR A 102 18.76 9.08 6.10
N GLN A 103 19.82 8.35 5.72
CA GLN A 103 20.56 7.44 6.61
C GLN A 103 20.95 7.99 7.99
N GLY A 104 21.06 9.33 8.13
CA GLY A 104 21.29 9.98 9.43
C GLY A 104 20.03 10.19 10.29
N LYS A 105 18.82 10.02 9.76
CA LYS A 105 17.54 10.37 10.42
C LYS A 105 16.66 9.17 10.81
N LYS A 106 17.11 7.93 10.64
CA LYS A 106 16.32 6.71 10.94
C LYS A 106 14.91 6.70 10.32
N LEU A 107 14.75 7.22 9.11
CA LEU A 107 13.49 7.11 8.39
C LEU A 107 13.36 5.70 7.81
N ASN A 108 12.36 4.97 8.22
CA ASN A 108 11.97 3.69 7.64
C ASN A 108 11.05 3.93 6.44
N THR A 109 11.06 3.01 5.52
CA THR A 109 10.24 3.09 4.31
C THR A 109 9.46 1.80 4.11
N ALA A 110 8.21 1.91 3.65
CA ALA A 110 7.38 0.76 3.39
C ALA A 110 6.50 0.97 2.15
N MET A 111 6.24 -0.12 1.44
CA MET A 111 5.27 -0.20 0.36
C MET A 111 4.09 -1.04 0.82
N ALA A 112 2.86 -0.56 0.63
CA ALA A 112 1.64 -1.31 0.90
C ALA A 112 0.79 -1.40 -0.37
N CYS A 113 0.49 -2.63 -0.80
CA CYS A 113 -0.34 -2.90 -1.97
C CYS A 113 -1.66 -3.56 -1.54
N VAL A 114 -2.77 -3.05 -2.06
CA VAL A 114 -4.10 -3.63 -1.88
C VAL A 114 -4.60 -4.14 -3.22
N ILE A 115 -4.87 -5.42 -3.32
CA ILE A 115 -5.32 -6.08 -4.57
C ILE A 115 -6.74 -6.58 -4.39
N PHE A 116 -7.62 -6.30 -5.35
CA PHE A 116 -8.98 -6.84 -5.41
C PHE A 116 -9.55 -6.80 -6.85
N PRO A 117 -10.53 -7.63 -7.20
CA PRO A 117 -10.89 -8.85 -6.49
C PRO A 117 -9.78 -9.89 -6.56
N VAL A 118 -9.69 -10.76 -5.57
CA VAL A 118 -8.76 -11.90 -5.56
C VAL A 118 -9.58 -13.19 -5.55
N GLU A 119 -9.30 -14.10 -6.48
CA GLU A 119 -9.76 -15.47 -6.38
C GLU A 119 -8.77 -16.23 -5.49
N LYS A 120 -9.23 -16.69 -4.33
CA LYS A 120 -8.35 -17.28 -3.30
C LYS A 120 -7.51 -18.44 -3.84
N GLU A 121 -8.11 -19.27 -4.70
CA GLU A 121 -7.47 -20.41 -5.33
C GLU A 121 -6.41 -20.04 -6.37
N LYS A 122 -6.46 -18.78 -6.86
CA LYS A 122 -5.51 -18.21 -7.83
C LYS A 122 -4.65 -17.11 -7.22
N ALA A 123 -4.63 -16.96 -5.89
CA ALA A 123 -3.86 -15.93 -5.22
C ALA A 123 -2.36 -16.00 -5.56
N TYR A 124 -1.84 -17.20 -5.83
CA TYR A 124 -0.46 -17.44 -6.25
C TYR A 124 -0.03 -16.60 -7.47
N ILE A 125 -0.97 -16.25 -8.36
CA ILE A 125 -0.67 -15.40 -9.53
C ILE A 125 -0.23 -14.02 -9.05
N HIS A 126 -0.93 -13.46 -8.07
CA HIS A 126 -0.58 -12.16 -7.50
C HIS A 126 0.66 -12.24 -6.61
N GLU A 127 0.86 -13.38 -5.94
CA GLU A 127 2.02 -13.61 -5.06
C GLU A 127 3.33 -13.63 -5.84
N ASN A 128 3.38 -14.32 -6.98
CA ASN A 128 4.56 -14.33 -7.85
C ASN A 128 4.92 -12.93 -8.32
N ILE A 129 3.91 -12.15 -8.69
CA ILE A 129 4.07 -10.80 -9.15
C ILE A 129 4.55 -9.90 -8.01
N MET A 130 3.92 -10.00 -6.84
CA MET A 130 4.33 -9.23 -5.67
C MET A 130 5.75 -9.61 -5.23
N ALA A 131 6.15 -10.89 -5.33
CA ALA A 131 7.51 -11.33 -5.04
C ALA A 131 8.52 -10.67 -5.98
N GLU A 132 8.23 -10.63 -7.29
CA GLU A 132 9.09 -9.94 -8.27
C GLU A 132 9.18 -8.44 -7.98
N VAL A 133 8.03 -7.79 -7.80
CA VAL A 133 7.95 -6.33 -7.62
C VAL A 133 8.59 -5.89 -6.32
N LEU A 134 8.31 -6.59 -5.23
CA LEU A 134 8.86 -6.29 -3.90
C LEU A 134 10.29 -6.84 -3.71
N GLN A 135 10.88 -7.43 -4.75
CA GLN A 135 12.24 -8.00 -4.73
C GLN A 135 12.46 -8.94 -3.54
N THR A 136 11.52 -9.82 -3.33
CA THR A 136 11.52 -10.82 -2.23
C THR A 136 11.16 -12.19 -2.78
N ASN A 137 11.16 -13.22 -1.93
CA ASN A 137 10.69 -14.55 -2.33
C ASN A 137 9.19 -14.72 -2.09
N GLU A 138 8.57 -15.66 -2.79
CA GLU A 138 7.13 -15.94 -2.70
C GLU A 138 6.70 -16.30 -1.27
N ALA A 139 7.51 -17.04 -0.51
CA ALA A 139 7.20 -17.41 0.86
C ALA A 139 7.03 -16.18 1.77
N SER A 140 7.93 -15.20 1.66
CA SER A 140 7.82 -13.94 2.40
C SER A 140 6.57 -13.15 2.00
N VAL A 141 6.19 -13.14 0.72
CA VAL A 141 4.95 -12.48 0.25
C VAL A 141 3.73 -13.16 0.86
N VAL A 142 3.72 -14.48 0.96
CA VAL A 142 2.62 -15.25 1.56
C VAL A 142 2.50 -14.98 3.05
N GLU A 143 3.64 -14.89 3.78
CA GLU A 143 3.66 -14.59 5.21
C GLU A 143 3.15 -13.19 5.52
N ASP A 144 3.49 -12.21 4.69
CA ASP A 144 3.13 -10.81 4.88
C ASP A 144 1.71 -10.50 4.36
N ARG A 145 1.07 -11.44 3.66
CA ARG A 145 -0.25 -11.27 3.07
C ARG A 145 -1.37 -11.37 4.10
N GLN A 146 -2.32 -10.43 4.03
CA GLN A 146 -3.56 -10.48 4.78
C GLN A 146 -4.77 -10.45 3.83
N PHE A 147 -5.62 -11.48 3.88
CA PHE A 147 -6.90 -11.46 3.17
C PHE A 147 -7.96 -10.67 3.96
N PHE A 148 -8.86 -10.03 3.22
CA PHE A 148 -10.03 -9.35 3.76
C PHE A 148 -11.24 -9.53 2.83
N TYR A 149 -12.44 -9.44 3.40
CA TYR A 149 -13.68 -9.37 2.62
C TYR A 149 -14.25 -7.95 2.70
N PHE A 150 -14.75 -7.45 1.59
CA PHE A 150 -15.58 -6.25 1.66
C PHE A 150 -16.86 -6.53 2.45
N HIS A 151 -17.45 -5.50 3.04
CA HIS A 151 -18.53 -5.61 4.03
C HIS A 151 -19.69 -6.55 3.62
N ASP A 152 -20.02 -6.59 2.33
CA ASP A 152 -21.09 -7.45 1.80
C ASP A 152 -20.62 -8.87 1.40
N ASN A 153 -19.37 -9.23 1.73
CA ASN A 153 -18.71 -10.47 1.32
C ASN A 153 -18.70 -10.71 -0.20
N SER A 154 -18.99 -9.69 -1.01
CA SER A 154 -19.07 -9.83 -2.47
C SER A 154 -17.70 -9.85 -3.15
N LEU A 155 -16.68 -9.31 -2.48
CA LEU A 155 -15.32 -9.23 -3.00
C LEU A 155 -14.33 -9.68 -1.94
N LEU A 156 -13.38 -10.49 -2.34
CA LEU A 156 -12.18 -10.82 -1.58
C LEU A 156 -11.04 -9.93 -2.06
N GLY A 157 -10.27 -9.38 -1.15
CA GLY A 157 -9.04 -8.67 -1.42
C GLY A 157 -7.86 -9.20 -0.61
N ALA A 158 -6.67 -8.75 -0.96
CA ALA A 158 -5.44 -9.04 -0.23
C ALA A 158 -4.64 -7.75 -0.01
N ILE A 159 -4.04 -7.64 1.16
CA ILE A 159 -3.11 -6.57 1.53
C ILE A 159 -1.72 -7.18 1.62
N TYR A 160 -0.76 -6.55 0.97
CA TYR A 160 0.66 -6.87 1.05
C TYR A 160 1.40 -5.65 1.59
N VAL A 161 2.24 -5.84 2.59
CA VAL A 161 3.07 -4.77 3.15
C VAL A 161 4.52 -5.24 3.19
N LYS A 162 5.43 -4.40 2.72
CA LYS A 162 6.86 -4.69 2.72
C LYS A 162 7.66 -3.47 3.15
N GLU A 163 8.55 -3.65 4.10
CA GLU A 163 9.60 -2.68 4.39
C GLU A 163 10.64 -2.69 3.25
N VAL A 164 10.98 -1.49 2.78
CA VAL A 164 11.86 -1.26 1.62
C VAL A 164 13.22 -0.72 2.08
#